data_d578a685a51a5361846e599687a540c3
#
_entry.id   d578a685a51a5361846e599687a540c3
#
_cell.length_a   1.000
_cell.length_b   1.000
_cell.length_c   1.000
_cell.angle_alpha   90.00
_cell.angle_beta   90.00
_cell.angle_gamma   90.00
#
_symmetry.space_group_name_H-M   'P 1'
#
loop_
_entity.id
_entity.type
_entity.pdbx_description
1 polymer ?
#
loop_
_entity_poly.entity_id
_entity_poly.type
_entity_poly.pdbx_seq_one_letter_code
_entity_poly.pdbx_strand_id
1 'polypeptide(L)'
;MRTSPTILHLDMDAFFASVEQASKPSLRGKAVVVGGLGPRGVVATASYEARVFGVHSAMPMGQARRLAPNAAYLVPRFELYRSISEQVMALLRELSPLVEPLSLDEAFVDLEAGGSARDAESARLAGTKLRTDIRAVTGLTGSVGLAASKMLAKIASEEAKPDGLVLIPPGTERAMLEPMTVRTLPGVGPATGDHLRRAGITTVGELAEAGEDELVRLLGRAHGHALHAMALARDERPVVAERETKSVSVEDTYDVDIHDRVRVGVEVERLADRCVRRLRGSGLSGRTIVLKVRRYDFSTLTRSETLRGPTDDTSVVREAAARLLDSVDTTGGVRLLGVGVSGLADYTQEDLFAQAAGGRDEMPAAEPEPEPAAEPRPAPAERRWPSGHDVRHARHGHGWVQGSGLGRVTVRFETPYSDTGRVRTFPVDDPDLTPADPLPLVPPAPRRPGGAGAGRQPSSLPLPASLPKSRSGSGGGAATSSP
;
A
#
# COMPACT_ATOMS: atom_id res chain seq x y z
N MET A 1 -10.16 23.19 -12.75
CA MET A 1 -9.41 22.28 -13.65
C MET A 1 -8.27 23.03 -14.33
N ARG A 2 -7.19 22.35 -14.65
CA ARG A 2 -6.06 22.93 -15.39
C ARG A 2 -6.40 23.10 -16.87
N THR A 3 -5.68 23.99 -17.53
CA THR A 3 -5.79 24.18 -18.98
C THR A 3 -4.92 23.20 -19.78
N SER A 4 -3.96 22.57 -19.12
CA SER A 4 -3.03 21.60 -19.71
C SER A 4 -3.12 20.23 -18.99
N PRO A 5 -2.88 19.10 -19.67
CA PRO A 5 -2.99 17.75 -19.10
C PRO A 5 -1.71 17.39 -18.32
N THR A 6 -1.42 18.13 -17.26
CA THR A 6 -0.19 18.05 -16.47
C THR A 6 -0.36 17.29 -15.15
N ILE A 7 -1.55 16.70 -14.90
CA ILE A 7 -1.73 15.71 -13.83
C ILE A 7 -1.48 14.33 -14.42
N LEU A 8 -0.51 13.64 -13.83
CA LEU A 8 -0.18 12.25 -14.15
C LEU A 8 -0.78 11.31 -13.09
N HIS A 9 -1.36 10.21 -13.54
CA HIS A 9 -1.65 9.05 -12.69
C HIS A 9 -0.85 7.85 -13.20
N LEU A 10 -0.08 7.22 -12.31
CA LEU A 10 0.60 5.95 -12.56
C LEU A 10 -0.16 4.84 -11.84
N ASP A 11 -0.30 3.70 -12.51
CA ASP A 11 -0.80 2.45 -11.93
C ASP A 11 0.04 1.29 -12.47
N MET A 12 0.68 0.53 -11.57
CA MET A 12 1.52 -0.61 -11.95
C MET A 12 0.68 -1.79 -12.40
N ASP A 13 1.02 -2.38 -13.54
CA ASP A 13 0.24 -3.43 -14.18
C ASP A 13 0.20 -4.72 -13.37
N ALA A 14 -0.97 -5.09 -12.85
CA ALA A 14 -1.20 -6.29 -12.05
C ALA A 14 -0.10 -6.51 -10.99
N PHE A 15 0.23 -5.46 -10.24
CA PHE A 15 1.47 -5.25 -9.50
C PHE A 15 1.99 -6.49 -8.76
N PHE A 16 1.25 -7.03 -7.78
CA PHE A 16 1.75 -8.17 -6.99
C PHE A 16 1.98 -9.41 -7.87
N ALA A 17 1.09 -9.68 -8.80
CA ALA A 17 1.23 -10.83 -9.70
C ALA A 17 2.42 -10.66 -10.66
N SER A 18 2.65 -9.44 -11.17
CA SER A 18 3.78 -9.11 -12.02
C SER A 18 5.12 -9.23 -11.29
N VAL A 19 5.19 -8.81 -10.01
CA VAL A 19 6.36 -9.04 -9.15
C VAL A 19 6.65 -10.54 -9.00
N GLU A 20 5.60 -11.34 -8.78
CA GLU A 20 5.75 -12.79 -8.65
C GLU A 20 6.22 -13.45 -9.96
N GLN A 21 5.69 -13.03 -11.10
CA GLN A 21 6.14 -13.52 -12.42
C GLN A 21 7.58 -13.08 -12.74
N ALA A 22 7.95 -11.84 -12.41
CA ALA A 22 9.29 -11.32 -12.62
C ALA A 22 10.34 -12.05 -11.76
N SER A 23 10.00 -12.31 -10.49
CA SER A 23 10.89 -13.00 -9.55
C SER A 23 11.03 -14.51 -9.79
N LYS A 24 10.10 -15.13 -10.55
CA LYS A 24 10.00 -16.58 -10.74
C LYS A 24 9.87 -16.93 -12.22
N PRO A 25 11.00 -17.22 -12.92
CA PRO A 25 11.01 -17.51 -14.36
C PRO A 25 9.97 -18.56 -14.80
N SER A 26 9.73 -19.56 -13.96
CA SER A 26 8.73 -20.59 -14.25
C SER A 26 7.28 -20.11 -14.29
N LEU A 27 7.00 -18.90 -13.78
CA LEU A 27 5.67 -18.28 -13.74
C LEU A 27 5.45 -17.21 -14.82
N ARG A 28 6.49 -16.83 -15.56
CA ARG A 28 6.38 -15.86 -16.65
C ARG A 28 5.40 -16.33 -17.70
N GLY A 29 4.46 -15.48 -18.08
CA GLY A 29 3.41 -15.77 -19.05
C GLY A 29 2.38 -16.81 -18.58
N LYS A 30 2.33 -17.12 -17.28
CA LYS A 30 1.35 -18.05 -16.70
C LYS A 30 0.36 -17.33 -15.79
N ALA A 31 -0.81 -17.91 -15.62
CA ALA A 31 -1.81 -17.41 -14.70
C ALA A 31 -1.29 -17.48 -13.27
N VAL A 32 -1.19 -16.31 -12.62
CA VAL A 32 -0.77 -16.14 -11.21
C VAL A 32 -1.84 -15.37 -10.45
N VAL A 33 -2.18 -15.86 -9.29
CA VAL A 33 -3.14 -15.25 -8.37
C VAL A 33 -2.48 -15.09 -7.01
N VAL A 34 -2.38 -13.85 -6.55
CA VAL A 34 -1.81 -13.51 -5.23
C VAL A 34 -2.95 -13.15 -4.29
N GLY A 35 -2.93 -13.68 -3.06
CA GLY A 35 -3.95 -13.34 -2.07
C GLY A 35 -3.96 -14.28 -0.86
N GLY A 36 -5.01 -14.17 -0.06
CA GLY A 36 -5.25 -15.06 1.07
C GLY A 36 -5.67 -16.45 0.58
N LEU A 37 -4.91 -17.49 0.90
CA LEU A 37 -5.17 -18.85 0.41
C LEU A 37 -6.14 -19.66 1.28
N GLY A 38 -6.51 -19.14 2.46
CA GLY A 38 -7.46 -19.77 3.38
C GLY A 38 -8.90 -19.81 2.85
N PRO A 39 -9.81 -20.49 3.54
CA PRO A 39 -11.20 -20.70 3.10
C PRO A 39 -11.98 -19.40 2.84
N ARG A 40 -11.63 -18.34 3.56
CA ARG A 40 -12.23 -17.00 3.43
C ARG A 40 -11.28 -15.99 2.78
N GLY A 41 -10.20 -16.48 2.18
CA GLY A 41 -9.25 -15.65 1.46
C GLY A 41 -9.87 -15.00 0.23
N VAL A 42 -9.31 -13.84 -0.13
CA VAL A 42 -9.68 -13.09 -1.33
C VAL A 42 -8.46 -12.87 -2.21
N VAL A 43 -8.71 -12.72 -3.51
CA VAL A 43 -7.70 -12.33 -4.48
C VAL A 43 -7.29 -10.89 -4.20
N ALA A 44 -6.01 -10.66 -3.94
CA ALA A 44 -5.44 -9.32 -3.90
C ALA A 44 -5.16 -8.82 -5.32
N THR A 45 -4.43 -9.64 -6.12
CA THR A 45 -4.11 -9.32 -7.52
C THR A 45 -4.12 -10.58 -8.36
N ALA A 46 -4.66 -10.49 -9.58
CA ALA A 46 -4.61 -11.52 -10.62
C ALA A 46 -3.79 -11.02 -11.80
N SER A 47 -2.86 -11.84 -12.32
CA SER A 47 -2.13 -11.54 -13.55
C SER A 47 -3.08 -11.45 -14.75
N TYR A 48 -2.66 -10.81 -15.83
CA TYR A 48 -3.49 -10.70 -17.03
C TYR A 48 -3.87 -12.08 -17.59
N GLU A 49 -2.97 -13.05 -17.51
CA GLU A 49 -3.23 -14.44 -17.90
C GLU A 49 -4.30 -15.09 -17.00
N ALA A 50 -4.37 -14.75 -15.73
CA ALA A 50 -5.44 -15.22 -14.84
C ALA A 50 -6.77 -14.49 -15.10
N ARG A 51 -6.74 -13.22 -15.48
CA ARG A 51 -7.94 -12.44 -15.84
C ARG A 51 -8.66 -12.99 -17.07
N VAL A 52 -7.96 -13.63 -18.00
CA VAL A 52 -8.60 -14.32 -19.16
C VAL A 52 -9.61 -15.38 -18.72
N PHE A 53 -9.41 -15.99 -17.55
CA PHE A 53 -10.35 -16.95 -16.95
C PHE A 53 -11.43 -16.29 -16.09
N GLY A 54 -11.52 -14.96 -16.08
CA GLY A 54 -12.48 -14.20 -15.28
C GLY A 54 -12.07 -13.99 -13.81
N VAL A 55 -10.81 -14.29 -13.44
CA VAL A 55 -10.30 -14.02 -12.09
C VAL A 55 -9.95 -12.55 -11.94
N HIS A 56 -10.41 -11.90 -10.86
CA HIS A 56 -10.16 -10.48 -10.59
C HIS A 56 -9.95 -10.20 -9.11
N SER A 57 -9.42 -9.01 -8.78
CA SER A 57 -9.23 -8.55 -7.41
C SER A 57 -10.54 -8.52 -6.63
N ALA A 58 -10.44 -8.76 -5.31
CA ALA A 58 -11.55 -8.92 -4.37
C ALA A 58 -12.44 -10.17 -4.57
N MET A 59 -12.20 -10.99 -5.60
CA MET A 59 -12.92 -12.26 -5.80
C MET A 59 -12.58 -13.24 -4.65
N PRO A 60 -13.56 -14.02 -4.13
CA PRO A 60 -13.26 -15.10 -3.19
C PRO A 60 -12.26 -16.10 -3.77
N MET A 61 -11.23 -16.48 -3.00
CA MET A 61 -10.16 -17.36 -3.48
C MET A 61 -10.69 -18.73 -3.94
N GLY A 62 -11.73 -19.26 -3.27
CA GLY A 62 -12.39 -20.49 -3.67
C GLY A 62 -13.06 -20.39 -5.05
N GLN A 63 -13.58 -19.21 -5.43
CA GLN A 63 -14.12 -18.97 -6.77
C GLN A 63 -13.00 -18.88 -7.81
N ALA A 64 -11.93 -18.14 -7.52
CA ALA A 64 -10.76 -18.04 -8.39
C ALA A 64 -10.19 -19.42 -8.73
N ARG A 65 -10.09 -20.32 -7.74
CA ARG A 65 -9.60 -21.70 -7.95
C ARG A 65 -10.50 -22.53 -8.87
N ARG A 66 -11.81 -22.29 -8.87
CA ARG A 66 -12.73 -22.96 -9.80
C ARG A 66 -12.58 -22.43 -11.22
N LEU A 67 -12.35 -21.13 -11.38
CA LEU A 67 -12.21 -20.50 -12.69
C LEU A 67 -10.85 -20.79 -13.34
N ALA A 68 -9.77 -20.78 -12.56
CA ALA A 68 -8.41 -20.99 -13.03
C ALA A 68 -7.69 -22.08 -12.23
N PRO A 69 -8.10 -23.36 -12.31
CA PRO A 69 -7.56 -24.44 -11.45
C PRO A 69 -6.07 -24.69 -11.65
N ASN A 70 -5.52 -24.32 -12.80
CA ASN A 70 -4.09 -24.50 -13.13
C ASN A 70 -3.24 -23.23 -12.87
N ALA A 71 -3.82 -22.17 -12.29
CA ALA A 71 -3.06 -20.98 -11.93
C ALA A 71 -2.14 -21.24 -10.72
N ALA A 72 -1.07 -20.48 -10.62
CA ALA A 72 -0.23 -20.44 -9.42
C ALA A 72 -0.89 -19.56 -8.35
N TYR A 73 -1.15 -20.12 -7.18
CA TYR A 73 -1.78 -19.43 -6.04
C TYR A 73 -0.74 -19.15 -4.97
N LEU A 74 -0.42 -17.87 -4.75
CA LEU A 74 0.69 -17.42 -3.92
C LEU A 74 0.23 -16.52 -2.77
N VAL A 75 0.92 -16.65 -1.63
CA VAL A 75 0.76 -15.74 -0.48
C VAL A 75 1.49 -14.43 -0.78
N PRO A 76 0.92 -13.25 -0.44
CA PRO A 76 1.59 -11.97 -0.66
C PRO A 76 2.91 -11.83 0.08
N ARG A 77 3.94 -11.29 -0.58
CA ARG A 77 5.25 -10.92 -0.03
C ARG A 77 5.34 -9.39 0.12
N PHE A 78 4.60 -8.83 1.09
CA PHE A 78 4.44 -7.37 1.21
C PHE A 78 5.74 -6.59 1.38
N GLU A 79 6.77 -7.17 2.01
CA GLU A 79 8.08 -6.51 2.16
C GLU A 79 8.76 -6.30 0.80
N LEU A 80 8.74 -7.32 -0.07
CA LEU A 80 9.22 -7.19 -1.44
C LEU A 80 8.42 -6.15 -2.23
N TYR A 81 7.09 -6.19 -2.11
CA TYR A 81 6.25 -5.23 -2.85
C TYR A 81 6.49 -3.80 -2.40
N ARG A 82 6.71 -3.55 -1.09
CA ARG A 82 7.10 -2.22 -0.58
C ARG A 82 8.44 -1.77 -1.12
N SER A 83 9.45 -2.63 -1.11
CA SER A 83 10.78 -2.29 -1.62
C SER A 83 10.76 -1.89 -3.10
N ILE A 84 9.93 -2.58 -3.92
CA ILE A 84 9.75 -2.22 -5.33
C ILE A 84 8.94 -0.92 -5.46
N SER A 85 7.87 -0.77 -4.67
CA SER A 85 7.07 0.45 -4.62
C SER A 85 7.94 1.67 -4.30
N GLU A 86 8.84 1.57 -3.33
CA GLU A 86 9.77 2.66 -2.96
C GLU A 86 10.66 3.08 -4.13
N GLN A 87 11.14 2.14 -4.95
CA GLN A 87 11.91 2.44 -6.16
C GLN A 87 11.05 3.20 -7.18
N VAL A 88 9.81 2.79 -7.40
CA VAL A 88 8.86 3.47 -8.29
C VAL A 88 8.53 4.88 -7.76
N MET A 89 8.23 5.01 -6.46
CA MET A 89 7.93 6.30 -5.84
C MET A 89 9.14 7.26 -5.87
N ALA A 90 10.37 6.74 -5.83
CA ALA A 90 11.57 7.55 -6.02
C ALA A 90 11.62 8.15 -7.42
N LEU A 91 11.34 7.39 -8.48
CA LEU A 91 11.26 7.90 -9.86
C LEU A 91 10.17 8.97 -10.03
N LEU A 92 9.02 8.80 -9.35
CA LEU A 92 7.97 9.82 -9.38
C LEU A 92 8.41 11.12 -8.71
N ARG A 93 9.15 11.05 -7.60
CA ARG A 93 9.68 12.24 -6.91
C ARG A 93 10.75 12.98 -7.70
N GLU A 94 11.43 12.33 -8.65
CA GLU A 94 12.32 13.00 -9.60
C GLU A 94 11.55 13.90 -10.58
N LEU A 95 10.28 13.61 -10.86
CA LEU A 95 9.43 14.41 -11.75
C LEU A 95 8.81 15.62 -11.04
N SER A 96 8.47 15.47 -9.75
CA SER A 96 7.79 16.54 -9.01
C SER A 96 7.90 16.34 -7.50
N PRO A 97 7.99 17.42 -6.70
CA PRO A 97 7.83 17.34 -5.26
C PRO A 97 6.38 16.98 -4.84
N LEU A 98 5.40 17.22 -5.71
CA LEU A 98 4.00 16.88 -5.46
C LEU A 98 3.66 15.51 -6.05
N VAL A 99 3.97 14.47 -5.27
CA VAL A 99 3.58 13.07 -5.51
C VAL A 99 2.62 12.64 -4.42
N GLU A 100 1.44 12.17 -4.78
CA GLU A 100 0.40 11.66 -3.87
C GLU A 100 0.26 10.16 -4.04
N PRO A 101 0.91 9.32 -3.22
CA PRO A 101 0.70 7.88 -3.22
C PRO A 101 -0.73 7.54 -2.76
N LEU A 102 -1.38 6.63 -3.47
CA LEU A 102 -2.70 6.10 -3.11
C LEU A 102 -2.59 4.69 -2.51
N SER A 103 -1.64 3.91 -3.02
CA SER A 103 -1.34 2.55 -2.61
C SER A 103 0.15 2.23 -2.85
N LEU A 104 0.55 0.96 -2.81
CA LEU A 104 1.90 0.55 -3.17
C LEU A 104 2.18 0.63 -4.68
N ASP A 105 1.14 0.68 -5.50
CA ASP A 105 1.21 0.53 -6.95
C ASP A 105 0.62 1.71 -7.73
N GLU A 106 0.00 2.68 -7.07
CA GLU A 106 -0.59 3.83 -7.75
C GLU A 106 -0.30 5.16 -7.04
N ALA A 107 -0.10 6.20 -7.84
CA ALA A 107 0.12 7.56 -7.34
C ALA A 107 -0.29 8.62 -8.38
N PHE A 108 -0.67 9.80 -7.88
CA PHE A 108 -0.76 11.02 -8.68
C PHE A 108 0.53 11.82 -8.60
N VAL A 109 0.85 12.50 -9.69
CA VAL A 109 1.97 13.45 -9.80
C VAL A 109 1.51 14.73 -10.45
N ASP A 110 1.91 15.85 -9.88
CA ASP A 110 1.73 17.17 -10.47
C ASP A 110 2.98 17.55 -11.27
N LEU A 111 2.99 17.30 -12.57
CA LEU A 111 4.14 17.54 -13.44
C LEU A 111 4.48 19.03 -13.59
N GLU A 112 3.48 19.91 -13.53
CA GLU A 112 3.67 21.35 -13.63
C GLU A 112 4.39 21.93 -12.41
N ALA A 113 4.00 21.48 -11.21
CA ALA A 113 4.66 21.86 -9.96
C ALA A 113 6.14 21.43 -9.91
N GLY A 114 6.49 20.34 -10.56
CA GLY A 114 7.88 19.88 -10.71
C GLY A 114 8.63 20.50 -11.86
N GLY A 115 7.96 21.29 -12.71
CA GLY A 115 8.55 21.84 -13.93
C GLY A 115 8.82 20.79 -15.03
N SER A 116 8.37 19.55 -14.83
CA SER A 116 8.61 18.43 -15.76
C SER A 116 7.71 18.48 -17.00
N ALA A 117 6.57 19.16 -16.93
CA ALA A 117 5.71 19.39 -18.09
C ALA A 117 4.88 20.68 -17.91
N ARG A 118 4.58 21.34 -19.04
CA ARG A 118 3.74 22.55 -19.11
C ARG A 118 2.61 22.44 -20.14
N ASP A 119 2.70 21.48 -21.04
CA ASP A 119 1.76 21.22 -22.12
C ASP A 119 1.59 19.72 -22.38
N ALA A 120 0.75 19.37 -23.35
CA ALA A 120 0.45 17.98 -23.68
C ALA A 120 1.67 17.22 -24.23
N GLU A 121 2.55 17.85 -24.97
CA GLU A 121 3.72 17.20 -25.55
C GLU A 121 4.75 16.86 -24.49
N SER A 122 5.13 17.84 -23.66
CA SER A 122 6.06 17.64 -22.55
C SER A 122 5.52 16.66 -21.51
N ALA A 123 4.20 16.67 -21.24
CA ALA A 123 3.58 15.69 -20.36
C ALA A 123 3.69 14.26 -20.93
N ARG A 124 3.45 14.07 -22.23
CA ARG A 124 3.60 12.78 -22.90
C ARG A 124 5.04 12.27 -22.87
N LEU A 125 6.01 13.16 -23.10
CA LEU A 125 7.43 12.80 -23.01
C LEU A 125 7.82 12.37 -21.59
N ALA A 126 7.38 13.12 -20.57
CA ALA A 126 7.62 12.77 -19.15
C ALA A 126 7.01 11.40 -18.79
N GLY A 127 5.75 11.16 -19.18
CA GLY A 127 5.09 9.87 -18.93
C GLY A 127 5.75 8.70 -19.66
N THR A 128 6.20 8.89 -20.90
CA THR A 128 6.90 7.87 -21.68
C THR A 128 8.26 7.54 -21.06
N LYS A 129 9.01 8.57 -20.67
CA LYS A 129 10.29 8.40 -19.97
C LYS A 129 10.09 7.64 -18.65
N LEU A 130 9.13 8.04 -17.84
CA LEU A 130 8.81 7.37 -16.57
C LEU A 130 8.57 5.87 -16.76
N ARG A 131 7.74 5.46 -17.72
CA ARG A 131 7.47 4.04 -18.00
C ARG A 131 8.75 3.28 -18.40
N THR A 132 9.62 3.92 -19.17
CA THR A 132 10.91 3.35 -19.55
C THR A 132 11.82 3.18 -18.34
N ASP A 133 11.89 4.18 -17.46
CA ASP A 133 12.70 4.15 -16.25
C ASP A 133 12.19 3.10 -15.25
N ILE A 134 10.87 3.00 -15.05
CA ILE A 134 10.27 1.95 -14.22
C ILE A 134 10.68 0.57 -14.72
N ARG A 135 10.57 0.31 -16.02
CA ARG A 135 10.98 -0.96 -16.62
C ARG A 135 12.47 -1.24 -16.44
N ALA A 136 13.31 -0.23 -16.61
CA ALA A 136 14.75 -0.38 -16.43
C ALA A 136 15.15 -0.70 -14.98
N VAL A 137 14.50 -0.05 -14.01
CA VAL A 137 14.84 -0.19 -12.58
C VAL A 137 14.22 -1.43 -11.95
N THR A 138 12.97 -1.76 -12.32
CA THR A 138 12.19 -2.83 -11.67
C THR A 138 11.96 -4.06 -12.53
N GLY A 139 12.13 -3.96 -13.85
CA GLY A 139 11.73 -5.00 -14.80
C GLY A 139 10.21 -5.13 -14.98
N LEU A 140 9.41 -4.25 -14.36
CA LEU A 140 7.94 -4.26 -14.40
C LEU A 140 7.40 -3.18 -15.34
N THR A 141 6.11 -3.28 -15.65
CA THR A 141 5.38 -2.28 -16.43
C THR A 141 4.39 -1.51 -15.59
N GLY A 142 4.08 -0.30 -16.02
CA GLY A 142 3.04 0.53 -15.45
C GLY A 142 2.33 1.33 -16.53
N SER A 143 1.06 1.58 -16.31
CA SER A 143 0.18 2.34 -17.19
C SER A 143 0.02 3.77 -16.69
N VAL A 144 0.11 4.74 -17.60
CA VAL A 144 0.12 6.16 -17.29
C VAL A 144 -1.09 6.84 -17.92
N GLY A 145 -1.80 7.61 -17.12
CA GLY A 145 -2.84 8.53 -17.56
C GLY A 145 -2.40 9.98 -17.35
N LEU A 146 -2.65 10.82 -18.33
CA LEU A 146 -2.34 12.24 -18.33
C LEU A 146 -3.62 13.05 -18.62
N ALA A 147 -3.96 13.99 -17.75
CA ALA A 147 -5.16 14.81 -17.91
C ALA A 147 -5.08 16.12 -17.13
N ALA A 148 -6.12 16.95 -17.27
CA ALA A 148 -6.27 18.24 -16.57
C ALA A 148 -6.74 18.09 -15.10
N SER A 149 -7.10 16.88 -14.64
CA SER A 149 -7.55 16.61 -13.26
C SER A 149 -7.17 15.19 -12.81
N LYS A 150 -7.21 14.97 -11.50
CA LYS A 150 -6.91 13.67 -10.90
C LYS A 150 -7.87 12.58 -11.37
N MET A 151 -9.18 12.89 -11.41
CA MET A 151 -10.18 11.93 -11.85
C MET A 151 -9.91 11.47 -13.29
N LEU A 152 -9.72 12.40 -14.19
CA LEU A 152 -9.49 12.09 -15.61
C LEU A 152 -8.15 11.36 -15.81
N ALA A 153 -7.09 11.76 -15.12
CA ALA A 153 -5.80 11.07 -15.18
C ALA A 153 -5.91 9.61 -14.71
N LYS A 154 -6.72 9.34 -13.65
CA LYS A 154 -6.96 7.96 -13.17
C LYS A 154 -7.76 7.15 -14.19
N ILE A 155 -8.79 7.73 -14.80
CA ILE A 155 -9.55 7.06 -15.89
C ILE A 155 -8.63 6.77 -17.07
N ALA A 156 -7.81 7.74 -17.48
CA ALA A 156 -6.87 7.58 -18.58
C ALA A 156 -5.85 6.45 -18.33
N SER A 157 -5.35 6.30 -17.10
CA SER A 157 -4.42 5.21 -16.77
C SER A 157 -5.08 3.82 -16.83
N GLU A 158 -6.36 3.72 -16.46
CA GLU A 158 -7.11 2.46 -16.59
C GLU A 158 -7.33 2.07 -18.06
N GLU A 159 -7.69 3.05 -18.92
CA GLU A 159 -7.79 2.87 -20.37
C GLU A 159 -6.43 2.55 -21.03
N ALA A 160 -5.33 2.93 -20.37
CA ALA A 160 -3.97 2.65 -20.85
C ALA A 160 -3.49 1.22 -20.57
N LYS A 161 -4.16 0.45 -19.73
CA LYS A 161 -3.72 -0.89 -19.30
C LYS A 161 -3.86 -1.94 -20.40
N PRO A 162 -2.89 -2.87 -20.54
CA PRO A 162 -1.59 -2.89 -19.86
C PRO A 162 -0.52 -2.10 -20.61
N ASP A 163 0.50 -1.65 -19.89
CA ASP A 163 1.75 -1.07 -20.40
C ASP A 163 1.53 0.06 -21.43
N GLY A 164 0.54 0.91 -21.15
CA GLY A 164 0.13 1.99 -22.04
C GLY A 164 0.34 3.38 -21.46
N LEU A 165 0.06 4.38 -22.31
CA LEU A 165 -0.03 5.77 -21.94
C LEU A 165 -1.21 6.39 -22.69
N VAL A 166 -2.16 6.96 -21.96
CA VAL A 166 -3.29 7.70 -22.51
C VAL A 166 -3.23 9.14 -22.00
N LEU A 167 -3.35 10.08 -22.91
CA LEU A 167 -3.48 11.50 -22.61
C LEU A 167 -4.84 11.97 -23.09
N ILE A 168 -5.63 12.56 -22.19
CA ILE A 168 -6.92 13.19 -22.50
C ILE A 168 -6.66 14.64 -22.91
N PRO A 169 -6.88 15.02 -24.19
CA PRO A 169 -6.70 16.39 -24.65
C PRO A 169 -7.70 17.33 -23.98
N PRO A 170 -7.30 18.56 -23.63
CA PRO A 170 -8.23 19.58 -23.14
C PRO A 170 -9.38 19.83 -24.11
N GLY A 171 -10.61 19.93 -23.56
CA GLY A 171 -11.83 20.15 -24.35
C GLY A 171 -12.51 18.86 -24.85
N THR A 172 -11.90 17.68 -24.68
CA THR A 172 -12.48 16.37 -25.09
C THR A 172 -13.03 15.57 -23.94
N GLU A 173 -12.83 16.04 -22.71
CA GLU A 173 -13.07 15.29 -21.48
C GLU A 173 -14.51 14.78 -21.37
N ARG A 174 -15.45 15.65 -21.66
CA ARG A 174 -16.88 15.35 -21.55
C ARG A 174 -17.34 14.35 -22.59
N ALA A 175 -16.93 14.55 -23.85
CA ALA A 175 -17.24 13.65 -24.96
C ALA A 175 -16.66 12.24 -24.73
N MET A 176 -15.49 12.16 -24.08
CA MET A 176 -14.89 10.87 -23.68
C MET A 176 -15.68 10.19 -22.57
N LEU A 177 -16.13 10.94 -21.55
CA LEU A 177 -16.84 10.37 -20.39
C LEU A 177 -18.27 9.93 -20.71
N GLU A 178 -19.00 10.68 -21.54
CA GLU A 178 -20.44 10.47 -21.82
C GLU A 178 -20.83 9.01 -22.13
N PRO A 179 -20.11 8.26 -23.00
CA PRO A 179 -20.45 6.87 -23.31
C PRO A 179 -20.01 5.87 -22.26
N MET A 180 -19.15 6.25 -21.31
CA MET A 180 -18.62 5.35 -20.30
C MET A 180 -19.68 4.95 -19.28
N THR A 181 -19.54 3.76 -18.71
CA THR A 181 -20.42 3.31 -17.63
C THR A 181 -20.20 4.15 -16.37
N VAL A 182 -21.23 4.37 -15.56
CA VAL A 182 -21.11 5.11 -14.29
C VAL A 182 -20.05 4.52 -13.36
N ARG A 183 -19.73 3.23 -13.49
CA ARG A 183 -18.71 2.55 -12.69
C ARG A 183 -17.28 3.01 -12.96
N THR A 184 -17.04 3.69 -14.07
CA THR A 184 -15.76 4.32 -14.40
C THR A 184 -15.43 5.46 -13.44
N LEU A 185 -16.47 6.13 -12.89
CA LEU A 185 -16.26 7.23 -11.97
C LEU A 185 -15.77 6.74 -10.59
N PRO A 186 -14.72 7.35 -10.04
CA PRO A 186 -14.25 7.06 -8.69
C PRO A 186 -15.37 7.19 -7.65
N GLY A 187 -15.52 6.20 -6.78
CA GLY A 187 -16.58 6.17 -5.78
C GLY A 187 -17.87 5.45 -6.21
N VAL A 188 -17.99 5.04 -7.48
CA VAL A 188 -19.12 4.23 -7.95
C VAL A 188 -18.73 2.74 -7.91
N GLY A 189 -18.87 2.16 -6.73
CA GLY A 189 -18.73 0.70 -6.54
C GLY A 189 -19.99 -0.07 -6.98
N PRO A 190 -19.97 -1.43 -6.85
CA PRO A 190 -21.10 -2.27 -7.24
C PRO A 190 -22.44 -1.82 -6.68
N ALA A 191 -22.52 -1.51 -5.38
CA ALA A 191 -23.77 -1.10 -4.72
C ALA A 191 -24.31 0.22 -5.27
N THR A 192 -23.46 1.24 -5.45
CA THR A 192 -23.85 2.52 -6.02
C THR A 192 -24.24 2.36 -7.49
N GLY A 193 -23.47 1.60 -8.27
CA GLY A 193 -23.79 1.31 -9.67
C GLY A 193 -25.12 0.57 -9.85
N ASP A 194 -25.42 -0.40 -8.97
CA ASP A 194 -26.71 -1.10 -8.98
C ASP A 194 -27.87 -0.20 -8.54
N HIS A 195 -27.62 0.77 -7.65
CA HIS A 195 -28.62 1.74 -7.25
C HIS A 195 -28.95 2.69 -8.41
N LEU A 196 -27.93 3.23 -9.09
CA LEU A 196 -28.09 4.10 -10.26
C LEU A 196 -28.78 3.36 -11.41
N ARG A 197 -28.39 2.11 -11.69
CA ARG A 197 -29.02 1.27 -12.73
C ARG A 197 -30.51 1.05 -12.49
N ARG A 198 -30.94 0.87 -11.23
CA ARG A 198 -32.36 0.78 -10.87
C ARG A 198 -33.13 2.08 -11.10
N ALA A 199 -32.45 3.21 -11.07
CA ALA A 199 -33.00 4.52 -11.44
C ALA A 199 -32.91 4.82 -12.95
N GLY A 200 -32.44 3.86 -13.77
CA GLY A 200 -32.30 4.02 -15.23
C GLY A 200 -31.02 4.73 -15.66
N ILE A 201 -30.06 4.92 -14.74
CA ILE A 201 -28.80 5.64 -14.99
C ILE A 201 -27.67 4.60 -15.13
N THR A 202 -27.11 4.43 -16.32
CA THR A 202 -26.09 3.43 -16.63
C THR A 202 -24.80 4.04 -17.16
N THR A 203 -24.89 5.18 -17.86
CA THR A 203 -23.76 5.89 -18.43
C THR A 203 -23.46 7.21 -17.68
N VAL A 204 -22.27 7.74 -17.87
CA VAL A 204 -21.89 9.04 -17.33
C VAL A 204 -22.70 10.19 -17.96
N GLY A 205 -23.06 10.06 -19.25
CA GLY A 205 -23.95 10.99 -19.93
C GLY A 205 -25.32 11.06 -19.26
N GLU A 206 -25.98 9.92 -19.06
CA GLU A 206 -27.26 9.82 -18.34
C GLU A 206 -27.16 10.35 -16.91
N LEU A 207 -26.02 10.13 -16.24
CA LEU A 207 -25.76 10.67 -14.90
C LEU A 207 -25.70 12.21 -14.92
N ALA A 208 -25.08 12.81 -15.92
CA ALA A 208 -25.03 14.26 -16.07
C ALA A 208 -26.41 14.86 -16.40
N GLU A 209 -27.21 14.18 -17.23
CA GLU A 209 -28.57 14.59 -17.63
C GLU A 209 -29.59 14.50 -16.49
N ALA A 210 -29.42 13.52 -15.57
CA ALA A 210 -30.29 13.37 -14.41
C ALA A 210 -30.30 14.61 -13.48
N GLY A 211 -29.24 15.39 -13.53
CA GLY A 211 -29.10 16.63 -12.75
C GLY A 211 -28.76 16.39 -11.27
N GLU A 212 -28.33 17.46 -10.64
CA GLU A 212 -27.78 17.42 -9.29
C GLU A 212 -28.83 17.04 -8.23
N ASP A 213 -30.02 17.63 -8.31
CA ASP A 213 -31.09 17.42 -7.34
C ASP A 213 -31.55 15.95 -7.30
N GLU A 214 -31.67 15.33 -8.46
CA GLU A 214 -32.03 13.91 -8.56
C GLU A 214 -30.94 13.02 -7.95
N LEU A 215 -29.66 13.29 -8.25
CA LEU A 215 -28.56 12.53 -7.67
C LEU A 215 -28.42 12.72 -6.16
N VAL A 216 -28.69 13.92 -5.64
CA VAL A 216 -28.75 14.19 -4.20
C VAL A 216 -29.88 13.39 -3.55
N ARG A 217 -31.04 13.30 -4.20
CA ARG A 217 -32.18 12.51 -3.71
C ARG A 217 -31.87 11.03 -3.66
N LEU A 218 -31.17 10.50 -4.67
CA LEU A 218 -30.83 9.08 -4.79
C LEU A 218 -29.69 8.66 -3.85
N LEU A 219 -28.63 9.48 -3.74
CA LEU A 219 -27.35 9.07 -3.14
C LEU A 219 -26.99 9.84 -1.87
N GLY A 220 -27.82 10.83 -1.50
CA GLY A 220 -27.53 11.77 -0.43
C GLY A 220 -26.64 12.92 -0.89
N ARG A 221 -26.67 14.02 -0.10
CA ARG A 221 -26.13 15.32 -0.48
C ARG A 221 -24.67 15.25 -0.94
N ALA A 222 -23.77 14.75 -0.10
CA ALA A 222 -22.33 14.76 -0.40
C ALA A 222 -21.97 13.92 -1.63
N HIS A 223 -22.55 12.72 -1.75
CA HIS A 223 -22.27 11.81 -2.84
C HIS A 223 -22.92 12.24 -4.15
N GLY A 224 -24.17 12.73 -4.10
CA GLY A 224 -24.89 13.25 -5.28
C GLY A 224 -24.17 14.44 -5.92
N HIS A 225 -23.79 15.46 -5.13
CA HIS A 225 -23.01 16.59 -5.61
C HIS A 225 -21.68 16.17 -6.23
N ALA A 226 -20.94 15.28 -5.55
CA ALA A 226 -19.63 14.83 -6.05
C ALA A 226 -19.76 14.09 -7.38
N LEU A 227 -20.71 13.17 -7.53
CA LEU A 227 -20.90 12.42 -8.75
C LEU A 227 -21.42 13.30 -9.90
N HIS A 228 -22.32 14.24 -9.63
CA HIS A 228 -22.76 15.19 -10.66
C HIS A 228 -21.60 16.04 -11.18
N ALA A 229 -20.78 16.60 -10.27
CA ALA A 229 -19.59 17.35 -10.68
C ALA A 229 -18.64 16.49 -11.53
N MET A 230 -18.40 15.24 -11.12
CA MET A 230 -17.56 14.31 -11.89
C MET A 230 -18.16 13.96 -13.25
N ALA A 231 -19.47 13.78 -13.37
CA ALA A 231 -20.13 13.51 -14.65
C ALA A 231 -19.99 14.69 -15.63
N LEU A 232 -19.88 15.91 -15.12
CA LEU A 232 -19.57 17.12 -15.90
C LEU A 232 -18.06 17.32 -16.11
N ALA A 233 -17.24 16.30 -15.88
CA ALA A 233 -15.78 16.35 -15.94
C ALA A 233 -15.13 17.35 -14.97
N ARG A 234 -15.79 17.75 -13.90
CA ARG A 234 -15.27 18.72 -12.93
C ARG A 234 -14.62 18.03 -11.75
N ASP A 235 -13.30 18.24 -11.61
CA ASP A 235 -12.53 17.78 -10.45
C ASP A 235 -11.37 18.77 -10.20
N GLU A 236 -11.46 19.52 -9.10
CA GLU A 236 -10.52 20.57 -8.73
C GLU A 236 -9.58 20.14 -7.59
N ARG A 237 -9.65 18.87 -7.16
CA ARG A 237 -8.82 18.36 -6.07
C ARG A 237 -7.35 18.44 -6.44
N PRO A 238 -6.51 19.13 -5.64
CA PRO A 238 -5.08 19.22 -5.90
C PRO A 238 -4.39 17.87 -5.65
N VAL A 239 -3.19 17.70 -6.20
CA VAL A 239 -2.25 16.64 -5.79
C VAL A 239 -1.62 17.07 -4.47
N VAL A 240 -1.68 16.20 -3.45
CA VAL A 240 -1.22 16.47 -2.09
C VAL A 240 -0.11 15.49 -1.75
N ALA A 241 1.13 15.99 -1.57
CA ALA A 241 2.30 15.16 -1.35
C ALA A 241 2.24 14.36 -0.04
N GLU A 242 1.69 14.95 1.00
CA GLU A 242 1.59 14.32 2.33
C GLU A 242 0.12 14.27 2.75
N ARG A 243 -0.38 13.05 2.89
CA ARG A 243 -1.69 12.82 3.53
C ARG A 243 -1.46 12.46 4.98
N GLU A 244 -2.01 13.23 5.87
CA GLU A 244 -2.06 12.85 7.28
C GLU A 244 -2.73 11.48 7.44
N THR A 245 -2.07 10.59 8.16
CA THR A 245 -2.68 9.33 8.57
C THR A 245 -3.85 9.62 9.50
N LYS A 246 -5.06 9.22 9.12
CA LYS A 246 -6.28 9.51 9.91
C LYS A 246 -6.57 8.47 10.97
N SER A 247 -6.12 7.23 10.75
CA SER A 247 -6.33 6.11 11.66
C SER A 247 -5.31 5.01 11.42
N VAL A 248 -5.03 4.24 12.47
CA VAL A 248 -4.27 3.00 12.44
C VAL A 248 -5.21 1.89 12.87
N SER A 249 -5.32 0.80 12.11
CA SER A 249 -6.20 -0.32 12.46
C SER A 249 -5.61 -1.66 12.07
N VAL A 250 -6.07 -2.70 12.74
CA VAL A 250 -5.75 -4.11 12.46
C VAL A 250 -7.04 -4.90 12.46
N GLU A 251 -7.24 -5.72 11.43
CA GLU A 251 -8.43 -6.57 11.29
C GLU A 251 -8.01 -7.99 10.94
N ASP A 252 -8.71 -8.98 11.52
CA ASP A 252 -8.57 -10.39 11.16
C ASP A 252 -9.92 -11.00 10.78
N THR A 253 -9.93 -11.73 9.66
CA THR A 253 -11.06 -12.58 9.26
C THR A 253 -10.74 -14.02 9.66
N TYR A 254 -11.60 -14.64 10.44
CA TYR A 254 -11.41 -16.01 10.93
C TYR A 254 -11.94 -17.03 9.92
N ASP A 255 -11.25 -18.16 9.78
CA ASP A 255 -11.65 -19.23 8.86
C ASP A 255 -13.00 -19.85 9.23
N VAL A 256 -13.31 -19.89 10.53
CA VAL A 256 -14.59 -20.33 11.11
C VAL A 256 -15.09 -19.24 12.03
N ASP A 257 -16.42 -19.00 12.04
CA ASP A 257 -17.01 -18.00 12.92
C ASP A 257 -16.77 -18.35 14.38
N ILE A 258 -16.42 -17.33 15.17
CA ILE A 258 -16.19 -17.47 16.61
C ILE A 258 -17.51 -17.22 17.34
N HIS A 259 -17.99 -18.23 18.08
CA HIS A 259 -19.21 -18.14 18.89
C HIS A 259 -18.90 -17.99 20.38
N ASP A 260 -17.74 -18.43 20.82
CA ASP A 260 -17.31 -18.33 22.21
C ASP A 260 -16.86 -16.91 22.53
N ARG A 261 -17.58 -16.26 23.46
CA ARG A 261 -17.31 -14.89 23.88
C ARG A 261 -15.95 -14.71 24.55
N VAL A 262 -15.48 -15.71 25.28
CA VAL A 262 -14.15 -15.66 25.91
C VAL A 262 -13.08 -15.61 24.83
N ARG A 263 -13.20 -16.46 23.82
CA ARG A 263 -12.30 -16.46 22.66
C ARG A 263 -12.37 -15.15 21.88
N VAL A 264 -13.57 -14.58 21.69
CA VAL A 264 -13.70 -13.25 21.05
C VAL A 264 -12.94 -12.19 21.85
N GLY A 265 -13.02 -12.20 23.19
CA GLY A 265 -12.28 -11.31 24.07
C GLY A 265 -10.76 -11.42 23.85
N VAL A 266 -10.22 -12.64 23.89
CA VAL A 266 -8.79 -12.92 23.65
C VAL A 266 -8.33 -12.41 22.29
N GLU A 267 -9.14 -12.60 21.24
CA GLU A 267 -8.79 -12.09 19.90
C GLU A 267 -8.84 -10.56 19.82
N VAL A 268 -9.76 -9.91 20.53
CA VAL A 268 -9.80 -8.43 20.62
C VAL A 268 -8.55 -7.89 21.31
N GLU A 269 -8.10 -8.50 22.41
CA GLU A 269 -6.85 -8.14 23.09
C GLU A 269 -5.63 -8.27 22.16
N ARG A 270 -5.52 -9.40 21.45
CA ARG A 270 -4.44 -9.61 20.47
C ARG A 270 -4.43 -8.57 19.34
N LEU A 271 -5.63 -8.17 18.87
CA LEU A 271 -5.77 -7.11 17.87
C LEU A 271 -5.40 -5.76 18.43
N ALA A 272 -5.78 -5.45 19.68
CA ALA A 272 -5.37 -4.23 20.36
C ALA A 272 -3.84 -4.11 20.47
N ASP A 273 -3.16 -5.19 20.87
CA ASP A 273 -1.69 -5.25 20.93
C ASP A 273 -1.04 -5.00 19.58
N ARG A 274 -1.56 -5.62 18.53
CA ARG A 274 -1.04 -5.44 17.17
C ARG A 274 -1.28 -4.02 16.66
N CYS A 275 -2.44 -3.44 17.00
CA CYS A 275 -2.79 -2.07 16.65
C CYS A 275 -1.84 -1.08 17.34
N VAL A 276 -1.60 -1.23 18.64
CA VAL A 276 -0.66 -0.38 19.40
C VAL A 276 0.78 -0.52 18.89
N ARG A 277 1.26 -1.75 18.64
CA ARG A 277 2.59 -1.93 18.02
C ARG A 277 2.72 -1.19 16.69
N ARG A 278 1.67 -1.23 15.84
CA ARG A 278 1.65 -0.51 14.57
C ARG A 278 1.61 1.00 14.78
N LEU A 279 0.84 1.48 15.76
CA LEU A 279 0.72 2.89 16.13
C LEU A 279 2.08 3.44 16.58
N ARG A 280 2.76 2.76 17.53
CA ARG A 280 4.11 3.09 18.01
C ARG A 280 5.14 3.05 16.89
N GLY A 281 5.08 2.05 16.02
CA GLY A 281 5.96 1.94 14.85
C GLY A 281 5.84 3.10 13.86
N SER A 282 4.73 3.84 13.91
CA SER A 282 4.50 5.06 13.12
C SER A 282 4.81 6.35 13.89
N GLY A 283 5.27 6.26 15.16
CA GLY A 283 5.53 7.42 16.02
C GLY A 283 4.26 8.18 16.43
N LEU A 284 3.10 7.52 16.38
CA LEU A 284 1.79 8.16 16.59
C LEU A 284 1.15 7.69 17.89
N SER A 285 0.31 8.55 18.46
CA SER A 285 -0.68 8.24 19.48
C SER A 285 -2.08 8.59 19.00
N GLY A 286 -3.13 8.17 19.71
CA GLY A 286 -4.48 8.53 19.29
C GLY A 286 -5.51 8.39 20.42
N ARG A 287 -6.64 9.09 20.28
CA ARG A 287 -7.61 9.19 21.37
C ARG A 287 -8.92 8.47 21.14
N THR A 288 -9.26 8.07 19.92
CA THR A 288 -10.52 7.40 19.64
C THR A 288 -10.27 5.94 19.29
N ILE A 289 -10.68 5.05 20.19
CA ILE A 289 -10.56 3.60 20.01
C ILE A 289 -11.81 3.11 19.28
N VAL A 290 -11.63 2.27 18.29
CA VAL A 290 -12.71 1.76 17.43
C VAL A 290 -12.67 0.25 17.44
N LEU A 291 -13.80 -0.38 17.76
CA LEU A 291 -14.01 -1.81 17.58
C LEU A 291 -14.95 -2.05 16.41
N LYS A 292 -14.52 -2.91 15.49
CA LYS A 292 -15.31 -3.38 14.34
C LYS A 292 -15.60 -4.86 14.49
N VAL A 293 -16.86 -5.23 14.39
CA VAL A 293 -17.31 -6.62 14.43
C VAL A 293 -18.15 -6.88 13.18
N ARG A 294 -17.75 -7.88 12.38
CA ARG A 294 -18.56 -8.36 11.26
C ARG A 294 -19.09 -9.73 11.58
N ARG A 295 -20.38 -9.92 11.43
CA ARG A 295 -21.10 -11.16 11.68
C ARG A 295 -21.06 -12.07 10.45
N TYR A 296 -21.60 -13.29 10.60
CA TYR A 296 -21.70 -14.30 9.54
C TYR A 296 -22.52 -13.82 8.31
N ASP A 297 -23.55 -13.00 8.54
CA ASP A 297 -24.43 -12.42 7.52
C ASP A 297 -23.83 -11.19 6.82
N PHE A 298 -22.55 -10.90 7.08
CA PHE A 298 -21.80 -9.74 6.63
C PHE A 298 -22.27 -8.38 7.20
N SER A 299 -23.26 -8.37 8.09
CA SER A 299 -23.57 -7.14 8.84
C SER A 299 -22.34 -6.71 9.65
N THR A 300 -22.08 -5.40 9.63
CA THR A 300 -20.90 -4.82 10.31
C THR A 300 -21.36 -3.87 11.38
N LEU A 301 -20.91 -4.08 12.59
CA LEU A 301 -21.07 -3.19 13.73
C LEU A 301 -19.75 -2.47 13.99
N THR A 302 -19.83 -1.17 14.18
CA THR A 302 -18.70 -0.35 14.61
C THR A 302 -19.09 0.38 15.88
N ARG A 303 -18.21 0.33 16.88
CA ARG A 303 -18.35 1.05 18.15
C ARG A 303 -17.08 1.84 18.39
N SER A 304 -17.18 2.99 19.00
CA SER A 304 -16.04 3.83 19.30
C SER A 304 -16.17 4.48 20.66
N GLU A 305 -15.03 4.69 21.30
CA GLU A 305 -14.88 5.41 22.56
C GLU A 305 -13.77 6.45 22.38
N THR A 306 -14.05 7.69 22.72
CA THR A 306 -13.05 8.77 22.65
C THR A 306 -12.52 9.05 24.05
N LEU A 307 -11.26 8.83 24.25
CA LEU A 307 -10.52 9.09 25.50
C LEU A 307 -10.31 10.58 25.72
N ARG A 308 -9.94 10.96 26.93
CA ARG A 308 -9.64 12.37 27.28
C ARG A 308 -8.43 12.91 26.54
N GLY A 309 -7.39 12.09 26.37
CA GLY A 309 -6.16 12.42 25.66
C GLY A 309 -5.72 11.32 24.70
N PRO A 310 -4.79 11.63 23.78
CA PRO A 310 -4.15 10.62 22.93
C PRO A 310 -3.30 9.66 23.78
N THR A 311 -3.30 8.36 23.40
CA THR A 311 -2.52 7.33 24.07
C THR A 311 -1.93 6.36 23.06
N ASP A 312 -0.81 5.76 23.41
CA ASP A 312 -0.22 4.58 22.79
C ASP A 312 0.01 3.46 23.82
N ASP A 313 -0.63 3.61 25.01
CA ASP A 313 -0.57 2.60 26.06
C ASP A 313 -1.45 1.38 25.72
N THR A 314 -0.82 0.20 25.78
CA THR A 314 -1.46 -1.06 25.41
C THR A 314 -2.60 -1.41 26.35
N SER A 315 -2.45 -1.15 27.67
CA SER A 315 -3.47 -1.48 28.68
C SER A 315 -4.72 -0.63 28.47
N VAL A 316 -4.54 0.68 28.23
CA VAL A 316 -5.65 1.61 27.99
C VAL A 316 -6.42 1.24 26.73
N VAL A 317 -5.73 0.88 25.65
CA VAL A 317 -6.37 0.48 24.39
C VAL A 317 -7.09 -0.85 24.53
N ARG A 318 -6.51 -1.84 25.25
CA ARG A 318 -7.17 -3.13 25.55
C ARG A 318 -8.44 -2.93 26.35
N GLU A 319 -8.38 -2.18 27.44
CA GLU A 319 -9.55 -1.90 28.30
C GLU A 319 -10.66 -1.21 27.55
N ALA A 320 -10.35 -0.19 26.74
CA ALA A 320 -11.34 0.48 25.92
C ALA A 320 -11.96 -0.47 24.88
N ALA A 321 -11.16 -1.29 24.21
CA ALA A 321 -11.64 -2.30 23.26
C ALA A 321 -12.53 -3.37 23.94
N ALA A 322 -12.21 -3.78 25.17
CA ALA A 322 -13.01 -4.70 25.96
C ALA A 322 -14.37 -4.09 26.35
N ARG A 323 -14.39 -2.84 26.85
CA ARG A 323 -15.65 -2.13 27.14
C ARG A 323 -16.52 -1.97 25.89
N LEU A 324 -15.92 -1.68 24.74
CA LEU A 324 -16.65 -1.62 23.46
C LEU A 324 -17.24 -2.98 23.08
N LEU A 325 -16.48 -4.06 23.29
CA LEU A 325 -16.96 -5.43 23.05
C LEU A 325 -18.15 -5.77 23.93
N ASP A 326 -18.19 -5.31 25.19
CA ASP A 326 -19.31 -5.58 26.11
C ASP A 326 -20.64 -5.01 25.61
N SER A 327 -20.58 -3.94 24.79
CA SER A 327 -21.75 -3.33 24.16
C SER A 327 -22.22 -4.06 22.89
N VAL A 328 -21.54 -5.13 22.46
CA VAL A 328 -21.82 -5.84 21.20
C VAL A 328 -22.29 -7.26 21.47
N ASP A 329 -23.43 -7.61 20.90
CA ASP A 329 -23.89 -9.00 20.87
C ASP A 329 -23.08 -9.81 19.83
N THR A 330 -22.39 -10.84 20.33
CA THR A 330 -21.54 -11.76 19.53
C THR A 330 -22.13 -13.16 19.40
N THR A 331 -23.33 -13.43 19.93
CA THR A 331 -23.96 -14.76 19.99
C THR A 331 -24.23 -15.35 18.61
N GLY A 332 -24.50 -14.51 17.60
CA GLY A 332 -24.73 -14.91 16.21
C GLY A 332 -23.48 -15.36 15.45
N GLY A 333 -22.31 -15.41 16.10
CA GLY A 333 -21.04 -15.74 15.46
C GLY A 333 -20.32 -14.54 14.85
N VAL A 334 -19.01 -14.49 15.07
CA VAL A 334 -18.11 -13.41 14.64
C VAL A 334 -17.22 -13.90 13.51
N ARG A 335 -17.37 -13.29 12.35
CA ARG A 335 -16.58 -13.58 11.14
C ARG A 335 -15.28 -12.78 11.08
N LEU A 336 -15.31 -11.51 11.52
CA LEU A 336 -14.17 -10.60 11.51
C LEU A 336 -14.20 -9.72 12.75
N LEU A 337 -13.03 -9.51 13.32
CA LEU A 337 -12.79 -8.52 14.34
C LEU A 337 -11.75 -7.51 13.87
N GLY A 338 -11.89 -6.26 14.30
CA GLY A 338 -10.92 -5.20 14.04
C GLY A 338 -10.83 -4.24 15.21
N VAL A 339 -9.61 -3.82 15.52
CA VAL A 339 -9.33 -2.74 16.47
C VAL A 339 -8.59 -1.63 15.73
N GLY A 340 -9.06 -0.39 15.92
CA GLY A 340 -8.46 0.78 15.30
C GLY A 340 -8.33 1.93 16.28
N VAL A 341 -7.41 2.83 15.98
CA VAL A 341 -7.17 4.08 16.70
C VAL A 341 -7.23 5.23 15.73
N SER A 342 -7.99 6.26 16.05
CA SER A 342 -8.13 7.49 15.26
C SER A 342 -8.06 8.73 16.16
N GLY A 343 -8.18 9.93 15.56
CA GLY A 343 -7.87 11.16 16.28
C GLY A 343 -6.40 11.15 16.69
N LEU A 344 -5.55 10.91 15.67
CA LEU A 344 -4.11 10.73 15.85
C LEU A 344 -3.42 12.04 16.19
N ALA A 345 -2.29 11.93 16.91
CA ALA A 345 -1.39 13.02 17.28
C ALA A 345 0.06 12.50 17.27
N ASP A 346 1.02 13.39 16.96
CA ASP A 346 2.46 13.09 16.93
C ASP A 346 3.06 12.93 18.32
N TYR A 347 2.33 13.32 19.38
CA TYR A 347 2.78 13.27 20.77
C TYR A 347 1.78 12.54 21.65
N THR A 348 2.27 11.64 22.47
CA THR A 348 1.66 11.30 23.75
C THR A 348 1.90 12.47 24.69
N GLN A 349 0.86 13.22 25.01
CA GLN A 349 0.90 14.04 26.19
C GLN A 349 0.99 13.05 27.36
N GLU A 350 2.20 12.94 27.97
CA GLU A 350 2.36 12.13 29.17
C GLU A 350 1.31 12.61 30.17
N ASP A 351 0.40 11.73 30.51
CA ASP A 351 -0.63 12.05 31.50
C ASP A 351 0.10 12.13 32.85
N LEU A 352 0.41 13.34 33.26
CA LEU A 352 1.04 13.63 34.57
C LEU A 352 0.28 12.96 35.73
N PHE A 353 -0.98 12.62 35.53
CA PHE A 353 -1.80 11.88 36.50
C PHE A 353 -1.56 10.37 36.45
N ALA A 354 -1.21 9.80 35.28
CA ALA A 354 -0.82 8.39 35.17
C ALA A 354 0.55 8.14 35.81
N GLN A 355 1.50 9.09 35.67
CA GLN A 355 2.78 9.05 36.39
C GLN A 355 2.59 9.19 37.92
N ALA A 356 1.64 10.01 38.38
CA ALA A 356 1.30 10.12 39.78
C ALA A 356 0.60 8.88 40.34
N ALA A 357 -0.10 8.11 39.53
CA ALA A 357 -0.73 6.84 39.91
C ALA A 357 0.26 5.65 39.86
N GLY A 358 1.22 5.66 38.92
CA GLY A 358 2.29 4.66 38.83
C GLY A 358 3.42 4.80 39.84
N GLY A 359 3.46 5.93 40.56
CA GLY A 359 4.51 6.21 41.60
C GLY A 359 4.22 5.62 42.99
N ARG A 360 3.26 4.70 43.15
CA ARG A 360 2.86 4.17 44.45
C ARG A 360 3.04 2.67 44.64
N ASP A 361 3.82 1.99 43.87
CA ASP A 361 4.19 0.57 44.14
C ASP A 361 5.68 0.29 43.83
N GLU A 362 6.58 1.06 44.45
CA GLU A 362 7.88 0.48 44.82
C GLU A 362 7.69 -0.30 46.10
N MET A 363 7.28 -1.55 45.99
CA MET A 363 7.45 -2.55 47.04
C MET A 363 8.93 -2.95 47.16
N PRO A 364 9.46 -3.11 48.40
CA PRO A 364 10.85 -3.48 48.60
C PRO A 364 11.15 -4.84 47.98
N ALA A 365 12.36 -4.93 47.43
CA ALA A 365 12.89 -6.15 46.83
C ALA A 365 12.61 -7.40 47.66
N ALA A 366 11.77 -8.30 47.13
CA ALA A 366 11.62 -9.64 47.67
C ALA A 366 12.86 -10.46 47.30
N GLU A 367 13.34 -11.24 48.27
CA GLU A 367 14.41 -12.23 48.11
C GLU A 367 14.07 -13.20 46.94
N PRO A 368 15.09 -13.73 46.26
CA PRO A 368 14.85 -14.57 45.09
C PRO A 368 14.17 -15.89 45.55
N GLU A 369 12.92 -16.07 45.08
CA GLU A 369 12.26 -17.34 45.14
C GLU A 369 13.00 -18.40 44.29
N PRO A 370 13.02 -19.68 44.71
CA PRO A 370 13.69 -20.76 43.96
C PRO A 370 13.05 -20.92 42.59
N GLU A 371 13.90 -21.03 41.56
CA GLU A 371 13.52 -21.21 40.16
C GLU A 371 12.39 -22.27 40.03
N PRO A 372 11.25 -21.93 39.43
CA PRO A 372 10.24 -22.91 39.10
C PRO A 372 10.80 -23.95 38.12
N ALA A 373 10.59 -25.21 38.43
CA ALA A 373 10.96 -26.32 37.56
C ALA A 373 10.59 -26.05 36.10
N ALA A 374 11.55 -26.27 35.22
CA ALA A 374 11.44 -25.96 33.77
C ALA A 374 10.08 -26.42 33.23
N GLU A 375 9.26 -25.46 32.84
CA GLU A 375 8.06 -25.73 32.04
C GLU A 375 8.46 -26.54 30.79
N PRO A 376 7.67 -27.52 30.38
CA PRO A 376 7.97 -28.27 29.17
C PRO A 376 8.12 -27.29 28.01
N ARG A 377 9.29 -27.31 27.39
CA ARG A 377 9.56 -26.46 26.20
C ARG A 377 8.39 -26.62 25.23
N PRO A 378 7.77 -25.51 24.78
CA PRO A 378 6.73 -25.60 23.79
C PRO A 378 7.28 -26.43 22.61
N ALA A 379 6.48 -27.40 22.15
CA ALA A 379 6.85 -28.19 20.97
C ALA A 379 7.32 -27.27 19.87
N PRO A 380 8.42 -27.59 19.15
CA PRO A 380 8.97 -26.71 18.13
C PRO A 380 7.83 -26.34 17.18
N ALA A 381 7.54 -25.04 17.09
CA ALA A 381 6.50 -24.54 16.21
C ALA A 381 6.80 -25.07 14.79
N GLU A 382 5.88 -25.88 14.24
CA GLU A 382 6.06 -26.43 12.89
C GLU A 382 6.46 -25.30 11.96
N ARG A 383 7.62 -25.42 11.34
CA ARG A 383 8.09 -24.43 10.36
C ARG A 383 7.04 -24.33 9.26
N ARG A 384 6.42 -23.17 9.15
CA ARG A 384 5.47 -22.90 8.08
C ARG A 384 6.21 -22.42 6.85
N TRP A 385 5.97 -23.06 5.71
CA TRP A 385 6.53 -22.71 4.41
C TRP A 385 5.41 -22.17 3.50
N PRO A 386 5.13 -20.85 3.53
CA PRO A 386 4.07 -20.27 2.69
C PRO A 386 4.40 -20.36 1.21
N SER A 387 3.40 -20.70 0.38
CA SER A 387 3.54 -20.75 -1.07
C SER A 387 3.95 -19.39 -1.65
N GLY A 388 4.98 -19.37 -2.48
CA GLY A 388 5.56 -18.17 -3.09
C GLY A 388 6.74 -17.55 -2.33
N HIS A 389 6.99 -17.93 -1.07
CA HIS A 389 8.08 -17.38 -0.28
C HIS A 389 9.44 -17.93 -0.70
N ASP A 390 10.46 -17.06 -0.57
CA ASP A 390 11.83 -17.39 -0.91
C ASP A 390 12.48 -18.26 0.17
N VAL A 391 13.32 -19.19 -0.30
CA VAL A 391 14.08 -20.09 0.54
C VAL A 391 15.48 -20.29 -0.04
N ARG A 392 16.38 -20.74 0.83
CA ARG A 392 17.71 -21.16 0.43
C ARG A 392 18.01 -22.55 0.99
N HIS A 393 18.48 -23.43 0.14
CA HIS A 393 18.98 -24.74 0.55
C HIS A 393 20.49 -24.78 0.42
N ALA A 394 21.20 -25.36 1.41
CA ALA A 394 22.66 -25.37 1.45
C ALA A 394 23.30 -25.95 0.18
N ARG A 395 22.70 -27.01 -0.41
CA ARG A 395 23.22 -27.68 -1.62
C ARG A 395 22.62 -27.20 -2.93
N HIS A 396 21.42 -26.56 -2.90
CA HIS A 396 20.68 -26.25 -4.11
C HIS A 396 20.56 -24.75 -4.37
N GLY A 397 20.99 -23.90 -3.42
CA GLY A 397 20.96 -22.45 -3.56
C GLY A 397 19.56 -21.85 -3.31
N HIS A 398 19.30 -20.75 -3.98
CA HIS A 398 18.02 -20.01 -3.87
C HIS A 398 16.90 -20.71 -4.63
N GLY A 399 15.71 -20.61 -4.07
CA GLY A 399 14.49 -21.12 -4.66
C GLY A 399 13.25 -20.54 -3.96
N TRP A 400 12.07 -21.01 -4.31
CA TRP A 400 10.82 -20.58 -3.72
C TRP A 400 9.88 -21.76 -3.46
N VAL A 401 9.05 -21.63 -2.46
CA VAL A 401 8.09 -22.65 -2.01
C VAL A 401 6.91 -22.73 -2.97
N GLN A 402 6.75 -23.86 -3.64
CA GLN A 402 5.55 -24.14 -4.46
C GLN A 402 4.35 -24.53 -3.59
N GLY A 403 4.60 -25.24 -2.50
CA GLY A 403 3.59 -25.65 -1.54
C GLY A 403 4.19 -26.48 -0.42
N SER A 404 3.46 -26.57 0.69
CA SER A 404 3.81 -27.41 1.83
C SER A 404 2.59 -28.10 2.40
N GLY A 405 2.78 -29.31 2.94
CA GLY A 405 1.73 -30.12 3.55
C GLY A 405 2.23 -31.54 3.84
N LEU A 406 1.52 -32.26 4.72
CA LEU A 406 1.85 -33.65 5.09
C LEU A 406 3.32 -33.84 5.49
N GLY A 407 3.87 -32.92 6.27
CA GLY A 407 5.28 -32.97 6.72
C GLY A 407 6.32 -32.72 5.61
N ARG A 408 5.91 -32.22 4.44
CA ARG A 408 6.81 -31.97 3.30
C ARG A 408 6.65 -30.56 2.77
N VAL A 409 7.76 -30.04 2.18
CA VAL A 409 7.80 -28.78 1.45
C VAL A 409 8.39 -29.02 0.05
N THR A 410 7.71 -28.50 -0.97
CA THR A 410 8.17 -28.59 -2.36
C THR A 410 8.72 -27.24 -2.78
N VAL A 411 9.96 -27.22 -3.22
CA VAL A 411 10.74 -26.03 -3.59
C VAL A 411 11.15 -26.10 -5.05
N ARG A 412 11.00 -25.00 -5.76
CA ARG A 412 11.60 -24.80 -7.10
C ARG A 412 12.85 -23.94 -6.96
N PHE A 413 13.97 -24.43 -7.44
CA PHE A 413 15.28 -23.76 -7.34
C PHE A 413 15.54 -22.94 -8.61
N GLU A 414 15.13 -21.70 -8.57
CA GLU A 414 15.35 -20.71 -9.61
C GLU A 414 15.50 -19.32 -8.99
N THR A 415 16.11 -18.40 -9.72
CA THR A 415 16.29 -16.98 -9.36
C THR A 415 15.70 -16.10 -10.46
N PRO A 416 15.48 -14.79 -10.23
CA PRO A 416 14.96 -13.88 -11.27
C PRO A 416 15.78 -13.89 -12.58
N TYR A 417 17.05 -14.34 -12.51
CA TYR A 417 18.01 -14.29 -13.63
C TYR A 417 18.35 -15.65 -14.24
N SER A 418 17.80 -16.74 -13.67
CA SER A 418 18.05 -18.09 -14.16
C SER A 418 17.00 -18.52 -15.18
N ASP A 419 17.26 -19.63 -15.85
CA ASP A 419 16.21 -20.39 -16.52
C ASP A 419 15.27 -21.05 -15.52
N THR A 420 14.17 -21.65 -16.02
CA THR A 420 13.24 -22.40 -15.19
C THR A 420 13.95 -23.52 -14.44
N GLY A 421 13.91 -23.45 -13.11
CA GLY A 421 14.64 -24.32 -12.23
C GLY A 421 13.98 -25.66 -11.94
N ARG A 422 14.74 -26.57 -11.32
CA ARG A 422 14.27 -27.90 -10.94
C ARG A 422 13.44 -27.85 -9.65
N VAL A 423 12.46 -28.76 -9.56
CA VAL A 423 11.62 -28.94 -8.38
C VAL A 423 12.18 -30.07 -7.52
N ARG A 424 12.20 -29.88 -6.20
CA ARG A 424 12.57 -30.89 -5.21
C ARG A 424 11.64 -30.79 -4.00
N THR A 425 11.45 -31.91 -3.33
CA THR A 425 10.62 -32.00 -2.13
C THR A 425 11.48 -32.47 -0.95
N PHE A 426 11.35 -31.77 0.18
CA PHE A 426 12.10 -31.97 1.40
C PHE A 426 11.14 -32.22 2.58
N PRO A 427 11.60 -32.79 3.70
CA PRO A 427 10.90 -32.69 4.98
C PRO A 427 10.73 -31.21 5.38
N VAL A 428 9.67 -30.87 6.13
CA VAL A 428 9.44 -29.48 6.60
C VAL A 428 10.49 -29.00 7.60
N ASP A 429 11.16 -29.94 8.27
CA ASP A 429 12.22 -29.72 9.27
C ASP A 429 13.63 -29.91 8.71
N ASP A 430 13.78 -29.99 7.38
CA ASP A 430 15.10 -30.15 6.73
C ASP A 430 16.06 -29.06 7.25
N PRO A 431 17.22 -29.43 7.85
CA PRO A 431 18.16 -28.49 8.44
C PRO A 431 18.89 -27.64 7.39
N ASP A 432 19.01 -28.14 6.16
CA ASP A 432 19.66 -27.44 5.05
C ASP A 432 18.73 -26.40 4.39
N LEU A 433 17.42 -26.40 4.70
CA LEU A 433 16.44 -25.47 4.14
C LEU A 433 16.14 -24.34 5.11
N THR A 434 16.36 -23.10 4.67
CA THR A 434 16.13 -21.89 5.48
C THR A 434 15.29 -20.88 4.70
N PRO A 435 14.48 -20.04 5.39
CA PRO A 435 13.91 -18.84 4.77
C PRO A 435 14.99 -17.95 4.20
N ALA A 436 14.72 -17.27 3.11
CA ALA A 436 15.65 -16.34 2.46
C ALA A 436 14.93 -15.04 2.09
N ASP A 437 15.70 -13.95 2.03
CA ASP A 437 15.23 -12.69 1.50
C ASP A 437 15.07 -12.78 -0.03
N PRO A 438 14.09 -12.07 -0.60
CA PRO A 438 13.92 -11.99 -2.03
C PRO A 438 15.13 -11.39 -2.72
N LEU A 439 15.49 -11.94 -3.87
CA LEU A 439 16.50 -11.34 -4.72
C LEU A 439 15.93 -10.13 -5.49
N PRO A 440 16.75 -9.11 -5.82
CA PRO A 440 16.35 -8.02 -6.69
C PRO A 440 15.80 -8.55 -8.03
N LEU A 441 14.81 -7.88 -8.61
CA LEU A 441 14.21 -8.32 -9.89
C LEU A 441 15.12 -8.04 -11.09
N VAL A 442 15.95 -6.98 -10.99
CA VAL A 442 16.97 -6.63 -11.99
C VAL A 442 18.34 -6.89 -11.39
N PRO A 443 19.28 -7.52 -12.14
CA PRO A 443 20.61 -7.75 -11.63
C PRO A 443 21.28 -6.44 -11.20
N PRO A 444 21.95 -6.39 -10.04
CA PRO A 444 22.75 -5.22 -9.69
C PRO A 444 23.81 -4.98 -10.79
N ALA A 445 23.97 -3.70 -11.18
CA ALA A 445 24.99 -3.35 -12.14
C ALA A 445 26.36 -3.93 -11.69
N PRO A 446 27.18 -4.49 -12.61
CA PRO A 446 28.47 -5.04 -12.25
C PRO A 446 29.28 -3.96 -11.53
N ARG A 447 29.73 -4.25 -10.30
CA ARG A 447 30.64 -3.36 -9.59
C ARG A 447 31.83 -3.13 -10.49
N ARG A 448 32.07 -1.88 -10.91
CA ARG A 448 33.33 -1.55 -11.61
C ARG A 448 34.45 -2.07 -10.73
N PRO A 449 35.43 -2.86 -11.26
CA PRO A 449 36.56 -3.29 -10.48
C PRO A 449 37.21 -2.05 -9.90
N GLY A 450 37.24 -1.97 -8.57
CA GLY A 450 37.83 -0.85 -7.85
C GLY A 450 39.25 -0.67 -8.35
N GLY A 451 39.54 0.48 -8.93
CA GLY A 451 40.90 0.88 -9.21
C GLY A 451 41.69 0.70 -7.92
N ALA A 452 42.73 -0.14 -7.98
CA ALA A 452 43.67 -0.34 -6.89
C ALA A 452 44.08 1.05 -6.39
N GLY A 453 43.80 1.34 -5.13
CA GLY A 453 44.15 2.59 -4.49
C GLY A 453 45.66 2.75 -4.50
N ALA A 454 46.17 3.56 -5.43
CA ALA A 454 47.49 4.13 -5.31
C ALA A 454 47.38 5.12 -4.13
N GLY A 455 48.03 4.79 -3.02
CA GLY A 455 48.14 5.65 -1.85
C GLY A 455 48.74 7.00 -2.26
N ARG A 456 47.91 8.03 -2.28
CA ARG A 456 48.34 9.41 -2.24
C ARG A 456 48.45 9.82 -0.78
N GLN A 457 49.69 9.93 -0.30
CA GLN A 457 50.01 10.68 0.92
C GLN A 457 49.47 12.13 0.79
N PRO A 458 48.96 12.73 1.83
CA PRO A 458 48.58 14.13 1.79
C PRO A 458 49.83 15.01 1.76
N SER A 459 50.14 15.61 0.60
CA SER A 459 51.12 16.66 0.50
C SER A 459 50.52 17.93 1.14
N SER A 460 51.17 18.36 2.19
CA SER A 460 50.98 19.66 2.82
C SER A 460 51.28 20.80 1.85
N LEU A 461 50.28 21.56 1.44
CA LEU A 461 50.45 22.83 0.76
C LEU A 461 50.41 23.98 1.82
N PRO A 462 51.32 24.97 1.72
CA PRO A 462 51.37 26.10 2.67
C PRO A 462 50.27 27.13 2.34
N LEU A 463 49.74 27.75 3.39
CA LEU A 463 48.79 28.85 3.34
C LEU A 463 49.40 30.08 2.64
N PRO A 464 48.65 30.78 1.76
CA PRO A 464 49.08 32.08 1.24
C PRO A 464 48.86 33.21 2.26
N ALA A 465 49.87 34.08 2.32
CA ALA A 465 49.97 35.23 3.16
C ALA A 465 48.90 36.32 2.91
N SER A 466 48.51 36.95 3.99
CA SER A 466 47.63 38.10 4.08
C SER A 466 48.05 39.28 3.19
N LEU A 467 47.11 39.85 2.40
CA LEU A 467 47.25 41.15 1.72
C LEU A 467 46.59 42.26 2.55
N PRO A 468 47.11 43.49 2.44
CA PRO A 468 46.81 44.59 3.37
C PRO A 468 45.57 45.40 2.98
N LYS A 469 44.95 46.00 3.97
CA LYS A 469 43.85 46.97 3.91
C LYS A 469 44.28 48.23 3.11
N SER A 470 43.50 48.65 2.11
CA SER A 470 43.58 50.00 1.55
C SER A 470 42.30 50.79 1.84
N ARG A 471 42.55 52.03 2.15
CA ARG A 471 41.71 53.12 2.70
C ARG A 471 40.65 53.63 1.72
N SER A 472 39.58 54.12 2.35
CA SER A 472 38.58 55.08 1.92
C SER A 472 39.00 56.17 0.91
N GLY A 473 38.14 56.44 -0.06
CA GLY A 473 38.14 57.65 -0.89
C GLY A 473 36.73 58.00 -1.32
N SER A 474 36.23 59.10 -0.81
CA SER A 474 34.94 59.75 -1.04
C SER A 474 34.92 60.54 -2.39
N GLY A 475 33.73 60.74 -2.94
CA GLY A 475 33.40 61.73 -3.97
C GLY A 475 32.43 61.11 -4.99
N GLY A 476 31.20 61.51 -5.22
CA GLY A 476 30.67 62.86 -5.35
C GLY A 476 30.18 63.05 -6.80
N GLY A 477 28.89 63.36 -7.01
CA GLY A 477 28.39 63.97 -8.25
C GLY A 477 27.44 63.11 -9.11
N ALA A 478 26.15 63.21 -8.97
CA ALA A 478 25.19 64.10 -9.62
C ALA A 478 24.76 63.71 -11.05
N ALA A 479 23.47 63.38 -11.13
CA ALA A 479 22.42 63.88 -12.02
C ALA A 479 22.45 63.51 -13.55
N THR A 480 21.38 62.96 -14.07
CA THR A 480 20.29 63.50 -14.88
C THR A 480 19.68 62.44 -15.78
N SER A 481 18.41 62.24 -15.58
CA SER A 481 17.25 62.48 -16.48
C SER A 481 17.08 61.58 -17.71
N SER A 482 15.88 61.06 -17.68
CA SER A 482 15.04 60.43 -18.72
C SER A 482 14.99 61.19 -20.07
N PRO A 483 14.43 60.61 -21.11
CA PRO A 483 13.03 60.19 -21.13
C PRO A 483 12.82 58.71 -21.37
#